data_be3e744730df74260d53f9e1f22ade02
#
_entry.id   be3e744730df74260d53f9e1f22ade02
#
_cell.length_a   1.000
_cell.length_b   1.000
_cell.length_c   1.000
_cell.angle_alpha   90.00
_cell.angle_beta   90.00
_cell.angle_gamma   90.00
#
_symmetry.space_group_name_H-M   'P 1'
#
loop_
_entity.id
_entity.type
_entity.pdbx_description
1 polymer ?
#
loop_
_entity_poly.entity_id
_entity_poly.type
_entity_poly.pdbx_seq_one_letter_code
_entity_poly.pdbx_strand_id
1 'polypeptide(L)'
;DRLMRDYPMLRLRAHGTAVGLPSDDDMGNSEVGHNALGAGQVFSQGAKLVSESIENGKMFASDTWKALVANVKENHSTMHFLGLFSDGNVHSHIDHLKAMLIRAKQEGVCRVRIHILLDGRDVGETSALQYVEPFEAFLSELRGSDFDVRIASGGGRMTVTMDRYEANW
;
A
#
# COMPACT_ATOMS: atom_id res chain seq x y z
N ASP A 1 34.61 0.83 -18.00
CA ASP A 1 35.40 2.07 -18.16
C ASP A 1 35.65 2.42 -19.64
N ARG A 2 35.98 1.44 -20.53
CA ARG A 2 36.18 1.69 -21.97
C ARG A 2 34.92 2.24 -22.63
N LEU A 3 33.73 1.65 -22.39
CA LEU A 3 32.47 2.11 -22.97
C LEU A 3 32.12 3.52 -22.51
N MET A 4 32.38 3.86 -21.25
CA MET A 4 32.10 5.20 -20.71
C MET A 4 33.04 6.27 -21.28
N ARG A 5 34.24 5.88 -21.75
CA ARG A 5 35.21 6.78 -22.35
C ARG A 5 35.00 6.97 -23.88
N ASP A 6 34.68 5.87 -24.57
CA ASP A 6 34.76 5.82 -26.02
C ASP A 6 33.37 6.03 -26.68
N TYR A 7 32.27 6.03 -25.91
CA TYR A 7 30.91 6.16 -26.43
C TYR A 7 30.10 7.21 -25.63
N PRO A 8 29.11 7.83 -26.28
CA PRO A 8 28.17 8.72 -25.58
C PRO A 8 27.49 8.03 -24.42
N MET A 9 27.46 8.69 -23.26
CA MET A 9 26.86 8.17 -22.04
C MET A 9 25.80 9.14 -21.53
N LEU A 10 24.64 8.60 -21.17
CA LEU A 10 23.57 9.34 -20.52
C LEU A 10 23.22 8.65 -19.18
N ARG A 11 23.02 9.46 -18.14
CA ARG A 11 22.51 8.97 -16.86
C ARG A 11 21.00 9.13 -16.83
N LEU A 12 20.31 8.05 -16.52
CA LEU A 12 18.85 8.03 -16.32
C LEU A 12 18.54 8.01 -14.84
N ARG A 13 17.51 8.73 -14.42
CA ARG A 13 16.93 8.58 -13.09
C ARG A 13 16.11 7.29 -13.04
N ALA A 14 16.31 6.47 -12.01
CA ALA A 14 15.67 5.17 -11.84
C ALA A 14 14.70 5.14 -10.64
N HIS A 15 14.26 6.29 -10.16
CA HIS A 15 13.39 6.44 -9.00
C HIS A 15 12.40 7.60 -9.19
N GLY A 16 11.43 7.68 -8.32
CA GLY A 16 10.52 8.80 -8.23
C GLY A 16 9.67 9.03 -9.47
N THR A 17 9.34 10.26 -9.72
CA THR A 17 8.50 10.68 -10.84
C THR A 17 9.11 10.36 -12.21
N ALA A 18 10.42 10.21 -12.28
CA ALA A 18 11.12 9.84 -13.52
C ALA A 18 10.79 8.42 -14.02
N VAL A 19 10.24 7.56 -13.17
CA VAL A 19 9.78 6.20 -13.51
C VAL A 19 8.28 6.02 -13.23
N GLY A 20 7.54 7.12 -13.01
CA GLY A 20 6.08 7.11 -12.86
C GLY A 20 5.58 6.84 -11.44
N LEU A 21 6.43 6.95 -10.43
CA LEU A 21 6.04 6.90 -9.03
C LEU A 21 5.43 8.24 -8.57
N PRO A 22 4.68 8.26 -7.45
CA PRO A 22 3.98 9.46 -6.99
C PRO A 22 4.88 10.65 -6.67
N SER A 23 6.01 10.43 -6.01
CA SER A 23 6.95 11.47 -5.59
C SER A 23 8.40 11.10 -5.89
N ASP A 24 9.32 12.09 -5.86
CA ASP A 24 10.74 11.85 -6.06
C ASP A 24 11.41 11.15 -4.86
N ASP A 25 10.74 11.08 -3.71
CA ASP A 25 11.19 10.35 -2.54
C ASP A 25 10.87 8.84 -2.63
N ASP A 26 9.99 8.44 -3.56
CA ASP A 26 9.63 7.04 -3.75
C ASP A 26 10.78 6.25 -4.39
N MET A 27 11.15 5.14 -3.73
CA MET A 27 12.20 4.25 -4.22
C MET A 27 11.78 3.56 -5.50
N GLY A 28 12.64 3.61 -6.53
CA GLY A 28 12.49 2.81 -7.73
C GLY A 28 12.73 1.32 -7.46
N ASN A 29 12.17 0.48 -8.33
CA ASN A 29 12.39 -0.95 -8.30
C ASN A 29 12.58 -1.52 -9.71
N SER A 30 12.87 -2.82 -9.81
CA SER A 30 13.13 -3.47 -11.09
C SER A 30 11.93 -3.41 -12.04
N GLU A 31 10.71 -3.54 -11.52
CA GLU A 31 9.49 -3.52 -12.34
C GLU A 31 9.30 -2.17 -13.02
N VAL A 32 9.29 -1.08 -12.25
CA VAL A 32 9.05 0.26 -12.81
C VAL A 32 10.17 0.68 -13.77
N GLY A 33 11.42 0.31 -13.49
CA GLY A 33 12.55 0.59 -14.36
C GLY A 33 12.46 -0.18 -15.69
N HIS A 34 12.19 -1.47 -15.65
CA HIS A 34 12.03 -2.28 -16.88
C HIS A 34 10.80 -1.87 -17.70
N ASN A 35 9.69 -1.52 -17.04
CA ASN A 35 8.51 -1.02 -17.73
C ASN A 35 8.80 0.28 -18.49
N ALA A 36 9.48 1.24 -17.87
CA ALA A 36 9.85 2.49 -18.53
C ALA A 36 10.81 2.28 -19.71
N LEU A 37 11.84 1.44 -19.53
CA LEU A 37 12.80 1.11 -20.58
C LEU A 37 12.15 0.34 -21.74
N GLY A 38 11.34 -0.67 -21.43
CA GLY A 38 10.70 -1.53 -22.42
C GLY A 38 9.63 -0.79 -23.24
N ALA A 39 8.90 0.13 -22.63
CA ALA A 39 7.87 0.91 -23.29
C ALA A 39 8.40 2.17 -24.00
N GLY A 40 9.62 2.60 -23.67
CA GLY A 40 10.19 3.86 -24.15
C GLY A 40 9.44 5.11 -23.66
N GLN A 41 8.65 4.97 -22.61
CA GLN A 41 7.89 6.07 -21.98
C GLN A 41 7.60 5.78 -20.51
N VAL A 42 7.30 6.84 -19.77
CA VAL A 42 6.96 6.75 -18.34
C VAL A 42 5.45 6.66 -18.17
N PHE A 43 4.99 5.58 -17.53
CA PHE A 43 3.60 5.41 -17.14
C PHE A 43 3.44 5.69 -15.66
N SER A 44 2.25 6.17 -15.24
CA SER A 44 1.88 6.18 -13.84
C SER A 44 1.88 4.75 -13.29
N GLN A 45 2.68 4.51 -12.26
CA GLN A 45 2.82 3.19 -11.64
C GLN A 45 1.63 2.87 -10.73
N GLY A 46 1.50 1.60 -10.32
CA GLY A 46 0.36 1.11 -9.58
C GLY A 46 0.02 1.93 -8.33
N ALA A 47 1.02 2.30 -7.53
CA ALA A 47 0.82 3.14 -6.34
C ALA A 47 0.18 4.49 -6.68
N LYS A 48 0.66 5.18 -7.72
CA LYS A 48 0.09 6.44 -8.19
C LYS A 48 -1.33 6.28 -8.72
N LEU A 49 -1.59 5.24 -9.49
CA LEU A 49 -2.93 4.94 -10.02
C LEU A 49 -3.93 4.66 -8.90
N VAL A 50 -3.51 3.94 -7.83
CA VAL A 50 -4.34 3.70 -6.65
C VAL A 50 -4.63 5.00 -5.92
N SER A 51 -3.62 5.84 -5.66
CA SER A 51 -3.81 7.15 -5.04
C SER A 51 -4.80 8.01 -5.81
N GLU A 52 -4.59 8.18 -7.11
CA GLU A 52 -5.48 8.94 -8.00
C GLU A 52 -6.91 8.36 -8.02
N SER A 53 -7.05 7.03 -7.99
CA SER A 53 -8.35 6.36 -7.99
C SER A 53 -9.12 6.54 -6.68
N ILE A 54 -8.40 6.65 -5.57
CA ILE A 54 -8.97 6.97 -4.26
C ILE A 54 -9.40 8.45 -4.24
N GLU A 55 -8.50 9.37 -4.62
CA GLU A 55 -8.73 10.81 -4.61
C GLU A 55 -9.92 11.23 -5.49
N ASN A 56 -10.01 10.68 -6.69
CA ASN A 56 -11.10 10.99 -7.61
C ASN A 56 -12.36 10.11 -7.41
N GLY A 57 -12.34 9.22 -6.42
CA GLY A 57 -13.47 8.35 -6.04
C GLY A 57 -13.76 7.18 -6.96
N LYS A 58 -12.99 6.96 -8.04
CA LYS A 58 -13.21 5.87 -9.00
C LYS A 58 -13.12 4.49 -8.34
N MET A 59 -12.18 4.30 -7.40
CA MET A 59 -12.06 3.06 -6.65
C MET A 59 -13.37 2.70 -5.96
N PHE A 60 -13.99 3.64 -5.28
CA PHE A 60 -15.22 3.46 -4.52
C PHE A 60 -16.48 3.44 -5.39
N ALA A 61 -16.39 3.96 -6.60
CA ALA A 61 -17.46 3.87 -7.59
C ALA A 61 -17.43 2.54 -8.37
N SER A 62 -16.36 1.74 -8.23
CA SER A 62 -16.21 0.47 -8.95
C SER A 62 -17.24 -0.57 -8.52
N ASP A 63 -17.61 -1.44 -9.45
CA ASP A 63 -18.55 -2.53 -9.17
C ASP A 63 -17.98 -3.52 -8.15
N THR A 64 -16.65 -3.72 -8.15
CA THR A 64 -15.96 -4.59 -7.17
C THR A 64 -16.12 -4.05 -5.76
N TRP A 65 -15.83 -2.76 -5.53
CA TRP A 65 -15.99 -2.16 -4.20
C TRP A 65 -17.43 -2.23 -3.72
N LYS A 66 -18.37 -1.86 -4.57
CA LYS A 66 -19.81 -1.91 -4.27
C LYS A 66 -20.27 -3.32 -3.93
N ALA A 67 -19.84 -4.32 -4.68
CA ALA A 67 -20.17 -5.72 -4.42
C ALA A 67 -19.62 -6.21 -3.08
N LEU A 68 -18.38 -5.85 -2.73
CA LEU A 68 -17.78 -6.18 -1.42
C LEU A 68 -18.58 -5.56 -0.27
N VAL A 69 -18.90 -4.28 -0.36
CA VAL A 69 -19.69 -3.57 0.67
C VAL A 69 -21.09 -4.17 0.78
N ALA A 70 -21.76 -4.42 -0.33
CA ALA A 70 -23.10 -5.03 -0.36
C ALA A 70 -23.08 -6.40 0.32
N ASN A 71 -22.12 -7.27 -0.06
CA ASN A 71 -22.00 -8.60 0.52
C ASN A 71 -21.83 -8.56 2.04
N VAL A 72 -20.98 -7.66 2.55
CA VAL A 72 -20.74 -7.54 4.00
C VAL A 72 -21.98 -7.06 4.73
N LYS A 73 -22.72 -6.11 4.15
CA LYS A 73 -23.95 -5.57 4.75
C LYS A 73 -25.10 -6.57 4.74
N GLU A 74 -25.35 -7.22 3.61
CA GLU A 74 -26.43 -8.20 3.45
C GLU A 74 -26.26 -9.41 4.35
N ASN A 75 -25.02 -9.86 4.52
CA ASN A 75 -24.71 -11.02 5.34
C ASN A 75 -24.36 -10.68 6.80
N HIS A 76 -24.42 -9.42 7.21
CA HIS A 76 -23.98 -8.95 8.53
C HIS A 76 -22.59 -9.47 8.91
N SER A 77 -21.71 -9.59 7.94
CA SER A 77 -20.39 -10.20 8.07
C SER A 77 -19.31 -9.17 8.40
N THR A 78 -18.08 -9.60 8.42
CA THR A 78 -16.91 -8.75 8.71
C THR A 78 -16.13 -8.49 7.43
N MET A 79 -15.79 -7.23 7.17
CA MET A 79 -14.84 -6.89 6.13
C MET A 79 -13.41 -7.08 6.65
N HIS A 80 -12.57 -7.74 5.88
CA HIS A 80 -11.18 -7.97 6.24
C HIS A 80 -10.24 -7.27 5.27
N PHE A 81 -9.23 -6.59 5.82
CA PHE A 81 -8.10 -6.05 5.07
C PHE A 81 -6.84 -6.77 5.48
N LEU A 82 -6.08 -7.25 4.50
CA LEU A 82 -4.78 -7.89 4.71
C LEU A 82 -3.76 -7.20 3.81
N GLY A 83 -2.64 -6.76 4.37
CA GLY A 83 -1.60 -6.13 3.56
C GLY A 83 -0.39 -5.67 4.33
N LEU A 84 0.60 -5.23 3.58
CA LEU A 84 1.81 -4.64 4.10
C LEU A 84 1.49 -3.30 4.78
N PHE A 85 2.11 -3.07 5.94
CA PHE A 85 1.73 -1.99 6.84
C PHE A 85 2.88 -1.00 7.03
N SER A 86 3.03 -0.11 6.07
CA SER A 86 4.00 0.99 6.09
C SER A 86 3.63 2.08 5.08
N ASP A 87 4.45 3.10 4.98
CA ASP A 87 4.41 4.15 3.97
C ASP A 87 5.50 3.98 2.90
N GLY A 88 6.18 2.82 2.87
CA GLY A 88 7.26 2.56 1.92
C GLY A 88 6.84 2.58 0.44
N ASN A 89 5.56 2.52 0.17
CA ASN A 89 4.92 2.72 -1.15
C ASN A 89 5.43 1.83 -2.29
N VAL A 90 6.09 0.72 -1.95
CA VAL A 90 6.55 -0.27 -2.94
C VAL A 90 5.44 -1.26 -3.28
N HIS A 91 4.75 -1.79 -2.26
CA HIS A 91 3.70 -2.79 -2.42
C HIS A 91 2.35 -2.32 -1.89
N SER A 92 2.33 -1.40 -0.96
CA SER A 92 1.12 -0.80 -0.37
C SER A 92 1.47 0.54 0.29
N HIS A 93 0.43 1.29 0.67
CA HIS A 93 0.58 2.51 1.45
C HIS A 93 -0.50 2.56 2.53
N ILE A 94 -0.11 2.91 3.76
CA ILE A 94 -1.01 2.95 4.92
C ILE A 94 -2.19 3.93 4.73
N ASP A 95 -1.98 5.02 4.00
CA ASP A 95 -3.05 6.00 3.75
C ASP A 95 -4.12 5.47 2.80
N HIS A 96 -3.78 4.55 1.90
CA HIS A 96 -4.78 3.84 1.10
C HIS A 96 -5.72 3.02 1.99
N LEU A 97 -5.16 2.32 2.99
CA LEU A 97 -5.94 1.59 3.98
C LEU A 97 -6.85 2.52 4.78
N LYS A 98 -6.31 3.64 5.30
CA LYS A 98 -7.11 4.63 6.04
C LYS A 98 -8.28 5.16 5.21
N ALA A 99 -8.05 5.48 3.94
CA ALA A 99 -9.10 5.95 3.03
C ALA A 99 -10.21 4.90 2.84
N MET A 100 -9.84 3.62 2.66
CA MET A 100 -10.79 2.52 2.55
C MET A 100 -11.60 2.31 3.84
N LEU A 101 -10.98 2.46 5.01
CA LEU A 101 -11.66 2.34 6.31
C LEU A 101 -12.69 3.46 6.52
N ILE A 102 -12.30 4.70 6.22
CA ILE A 102 -13.21 5.86 6.29
C ILE A 102 -14.40 5.62 5.36
N ARG A 103 -14.13 5.19 4.13
CA ARG A 103 -15.17 4.92 3.15
C ARG A 103 -16.08 3.77 3.54
N ALA A 104 -15.55 2.68 4.06
CA ALA A 104 -16.33 1.55 4.55
C ALA A 104 -17.32 1.99 5.66
N LYS A 105 -16.87 2.81 6.60
CA LYS A 105 -17.72 3.42 7.63
C LYS A 105 -18.84 4.26 7.02
N GLN A 106 -18.49 5.15 6.08
CA GLN A 106 -19.47 6.03 5.40
C GLN A 106 -20.56 5.24 4.66
N GLU A 107 -20.21 4.07 4.12
CA GLU A 107 -21.16 3.20 3.40
C GLU A 107 -21.92 2.22 4.30
N GLY A 108 -21.73 2.33 5.63
CA GLY A 108 -22.49 1.56 6.61
C GLY A 108 -21.99 0.13 6.82
N VAL A 109 -20.71 -0.14 6.58
CA VAL A 109 -20.06 -1.37 7.07
C VAL A 109 -19.93 -1.26 8.58
N CYS A 110 -20.41 -2.26 9.33
CA CYS A 110 -20.43 -2.21 10.80
C CYS A 110 -19.19 -2.82 11.44
N ARG A 111 -18.53 -3.75 10.77
CA ARG A 111 -17.38 -4.48 11.35
C ARG A 111 -16.24 -4.66 10.37
N VAL A 112 -15.04 -4.25 10.80
CA VAL A 112 -13.81 -4.40 10.03
C VAL A 112 -12.70 -5.03 10.88
N ARG A 113 -11.91 -5.91 10.28
CA ARG A 113 -10.71 -6.51 10.87
C ARG A 113 -9.52 -6.32 9.94
N ILE A 114 -8.41 -5.88 10.52
CA ILE A 114 -7.20 -5.54 9.78
C ILE A 114 -6.11 -6.54 10.19
N HIS A 115 -5.46 -7.12 9.19
CA HIS A 115 -4.37 -8.08 9.35
C HIS A 115 -3.12 -7.43 8.81
N ILE A 116 -2.24 -6.96 9.69
CA ILE A 116 -1.08 -6.17 9.33
C ILE A 116 0.15 -7.06 9.10
N LEU A 117 0.85 -6.83 8.01
CA LEU A 117 2.19 -7.37 7.77
C LEU A 117 3.20 -6.24 8.00
N LEU A 118 3.88 -6.29 9.13
CA LEU A 118 4.90 -5.31 9.50
C LEU A 118 6.04 -5.37 8.49
N ASP A 119 6.46 -4.20 8.00
CA ASP A 119 7.36 -4.12 6.86
C ASP A 119 8.81 -4.49 7.22
N GLY A 120 9.55 -3.58 7.80
CA GLY A 120 10.95 -3.78 8.19
C GLY A 120 11.94 -4.00 7.04
N ARG A 121 11.52 -3.78 5.78
CA ARG A 121 12.35 -3.93 4.58
C ARG A 121 12.34 -2.70 3.68
N ASP A 122 11.16 -2.23 3.31
CA ASP A 122 11.01 -1.01 2.50
C ASP A 122 11.10 0.25 3.40
N VAL A 123 10.97 0.06 4.70
CA VAL A 123 11.19 1.03 5.78
C VAL A 123 12.12 0.42 6.84
N GLY A 124 12.54 1.20 7.83
CA GLY A 124 13.49 0.76 8.86
C GLY A 124 13.05 -0.53 9.60
N GLU A 125 13.97 -1.44 9.85
CA GLU A 125 13.73 -2.76 10.45
C GLU A 125 13.00 -2.69 11.81
N THR A 126 13.21 -1.65 12.59
CA THR A 126 12.64 -1.44 13.92
C THR A 126 11.56 -0.35 13.96
N SER A 127 11.00 0.04 12.80
CA SER A 127 10.07 1.17 12.68
C SER A 127 8.59 0.82 12.99
N ALA A 128 8.26 -0.42 13.32
CA ALA A 128 6.88 -0.89 13.43
C ALA A 128 5.99 -0.01 14.31
N LEU A 129 6.46 0.41 15.48
CA LEU A 129 5.67 1.25 16.42
C LEU A 129 5.37 2.64 15.85
N GLN A 130 6.22 3.18 14.99
CA GLN A 130 5.99 4.47 14.33
C GLN A 130 4.75 4.45 13.44
N TYR A 131 4.33 3.28 12.99
CA TYR A 131 3.12 3.07 12.18
C TYR A 131 1.94 2.59 13.03
N VAL A 132 2.17 1.65 13.95
CA VAL A 132 1.10 1.02 14.74
C VAL A 132 0.47 2.00 15.72
N GLU A 133 1.25 2.76 16.48
CA GLU A 133 0.73 3.68 17.49
C GLU A 133 -0.16 4.80 16.89
N PRO A 134 0.27 5.54 15.85
CA PRO A 134 -0.59 6.53 15.21
C PRO A 134 -1.82 5.91 14.54
N PHE A 135 -1.70 4.69 14.03
CA PHE A 135 -2.82 4.00 13.41
C PHE A 135 -3.86 3.53 14.43
N GLU A 136 -3.45 3.03 15.60
CA GLU A 136 -4.39 2.71 16.68
C GLU A 136 -5.11 3.96 17.21
N ALA A 137 -4.42 5.11 17.28
CA ALA A 137 -5.04 6.39 17.59
C ALA A 137 -6.12 6.74 16.56
N PHE A 138 -5.79 6.66 15.26
CA PHE A 138 -6.73 6.85 14.16
C PHE A 138 -7.93 5.87 14.25
N LEU A 139 -7.70 4.59 14.51
CA LEU A 139 -8.78 3.63 14.68
C LEU A 139 -9.68 3.96 15.87
N SER A 140 -9.10 4.47 16.96
CA SER A 140 -9.85 4.89 18.15
C SER A 140 -10.80 6.05 17.87
N GLU A 141 -10.39 7.00 17.04
CA GLU A 141 -11.25 8.10 16.57
C GLU A 141 -12.34 7.61 15.60
N LEU A 142 -12.01 6.60 14.80
CA LEU A 142 -12.92 6.08 13.79
C LEU A 142 -14.00 5.17 14.40
N ARG A 143 -13.71 4.47 15.50
CA ARG A 143 -14.65 3.59 16.23
C ARG A 143 -15.87 4.36 16.71
N GLY A 144 -17.01 3.66 16.73
CA GLY A 144 -18.27 4.19 17.23
C GLY A 144 -19.23 3.05 17.54
N SER A 145 -20.43 3.39 17.99
CA SER A 145 -21.49 2.41 18.27
C SER A 145 -21.91 1.61 17.03
N ASP A 146 -21.69 2.19 15.87
CA ASP A 146 -22.07 1.68 14.55
C ASP A 146 -20.90 1.14 13.73
N PHE A 147 -19.66 1.29 14.22
CA PHE A 147 -18.46 0.87 13.49
C PHE A 147 -17.39 0.27 14.42
N ASP A 148 -17.27 -1.06 14.40
CA ASP A 148 -16.24 -1.81 15.15
C ASP A 148 -15.07 -2.16 14.23
N VAL A 149 -13.98 -1.39 14.33
CA VAL A 149 -12.76 -1.57 13.56
C VAL A 149 -11.57 -1.84 14.48
N ARG A 150 -10.78 -2.89 14.17
CA ARG A 150 -9.63 -3.30 15.01
C ARG A 150 -8.55 -3.96 14.16
N ILE A 151 -7.30 -3.85 14.61
CA ILE A 151 -6.25 -4.78 14.20
C ILE A 151 -6.59 -6.14 14.83
N ALA A 152 -6.72 -7.16 14.00
CA ALA A 152 -7.10 -8.52 14.43
C ALA A 152 -5.89 -9.45 14.53
N SER A 153 -4.91 -9.27 13.68
CA SER A 153 -3.65 -10.03 13.73
C SER A 153 -2.53 -9.22 13.10
N GLY A 154 -1.29 -9.59 13.41
CA GLY A 154 -0.10 -9.00 12.83
C GLY A 154 1.04 -10.00 12.78
N GLY A 155 1.99 -9.75 11.88
CA GLY A 155 3.22 -10.53 11.76
C GLY A 155 4.22 -9.80 10.89
N GLY A 156 5.51 -10.14 11.03
CA GLY A 156 6.55 -9.58 10.18
C GLY A 156 6.50 -10.17 8.76
N ARG A 157 6.51 -9.31 7.73
CA ARG A 157 6.49 -9.78 6.33
C ARG A 157 7.64 -10.74 6.03
N MET A 158 8.80 -10.53 6.65
CA MET A 158 9.99 -11.36 6.42
C MET A 158 9.78 -12.81 6.88
N THR A 159 9.01 -13.02 7.95
CA THR A 159 8.69 -14.35 8.47
C THR A 159 7.45 -14.95 7.80
N VAL A 160 6.43 -14.12 7.53
CA VAL A 160 5.12 -14.60 7.06
C VAL A 160 5.08 -14.82 5.54
N THR A 161 5.75 -13.93 4.77
CA THR A 161 5.61 -13.92 3.30
C THR A 161 6.93 -14.08 2.56
N MET A 162 8.08 -14.02 3.23
CA MET A 162 9.41 -14.01 2.62
C MET A 162 10.33 -15.09 3.19
N ASP A 163 9.81 -16.28 3.44
CA ASP A 163 10.49 -17.43 4.02
C ASP A 163 11.74 -17.89 3.22
N ARG A 164 11.73 -17.64 1.91
CA ARG A 164 12.89 -17.97 1.04
C ARG A 164 14.21 -17.30 1.44
N TYR A 165 14.16 -16.31 2.32
CA TYR A 165 15.37 -15.66 2.84
C TYR A 165 15.93 -16.35 4.07
N GLU A 166 15.32 -17.48 4.50
CA GLU A 166 15.75 -18.26 5.67
C GLU A 166 16.00 -17.40 6.92
N ALA A 167 15.19 -16.38 7.08
CA ALA A 167 15.35 -15.42 8.15
C ALA A 167 14.93 -16.05 9.49
N ASN A 168 15.88 -16.27 10.36
CA ASN A 168 15.66 -16.59 11.77
C ASN A 168 15.51 -15.28 12.56
N TRP A 169 14.28 -14.83 12.67
CA TRP A 169 13.93 -13.60 13.41
C TRP A 169 13.30 -13.90 14.76
#